data_1853809361af0d85246d589e37e00ce6
#
_entry.id   1853809361af0d85246d589e37e00ce6
#
_cell.length_a   1.000
_cell.length_b   1.000
_cell.length_c   1.000
_cell.angle_alpha   90.00
_cell.angle_beta   90.00
_cell.angle_gamma   90.00
#
_symmetry.space_group_name_H-M   'P 1'
#
loop_
_entity.id
_entity.type
_entity.pdbx_description
1 polymer ?
#
loop_
_entity_poly.entity_id
_entity_poly.type
_entity_poly.pdbx_seq_one_letter_code
_entity_poly.pdbx_strand_id
1 'polypeptide(L)'
;MENQEKYNNLSRLVEKLKKSDDPKRKYEYILWLGKKLKEPDNVIFVEENKVKGCVSEVFVKANIKGGKLFWEGYSDALITKGLLAFLITGLNELTPNEVVKIDKKLSLIHI
;
A
#
# COMPACT_ATOMS: atom_id res chain seq x y z
N MET A 1 -3.07 15.51 -15.71
CA MET A 1 -4.45 15.23 -15.30
C MET A 1 -4.67 13.80 -14.84
N GLU A 2 -4.29 12.80 -15.63
CA GLU A 2 -4.36 11.39 -15.20
C GLU A 2 -3.54 11.14 -13.93
N ASN A 3 -2.39 11.80 -13.83
CA ASN A 3 -1.52 11.65 -12.66
C ASN A 3 -2.14 12.19 -11.38
N GLN A 4 -2.92 13.27 -11.48
CA GLN A 4 -3.60 13.85 -10.32
C GLN A 4 -4.72 12.96 -9.79
N GLU A 5 -5.45 12.27 -10.68
CA GLU A 5 -6.49 11.35 -10.24
C GLU A 5 -5.93 10.17 -9.47
N LYS A 6 -4.76 9.67 -9.88
CA LYS A 6 -4.10 8.56 -9.22
C LYS A 6 -3.49 8.96 -7.88
N TYR A 7 -2.88 10.15 -7.83
CA TYR A 7 -2.43 10.72 -6.55
C TYR A 7 -3.60 10.95 -5.62
N ASN A 8 -4.75 11.38 -6.17
CA ASN A 8 -5.95 11.60 -5.39
C ASN A 8 -6.47 10.32 -4.72
N ASN A 9 -6.19 9.15 -5.30
CA ASN A 9 -6.61 7.89 -4.70
C ASN A 9 -5.92 7.67 -3.35
N LEU A 10 -4.60 7.86 -3.31
CA LEU A 10 -3.85 7.78 -2.05
C LEU A 10 -4.27 8.91 -1.10
N SER A 11 -4.45 10.12 -1.61
CA SER A 11 -4.89 11.26 -0.81
C SER A 11 -6.27 11.03 -0.18
N ARG A 12 -7.18 10.43 -0.93
CA ARG A 12 -8.52 10.09 -0.41
C ARG A 12 -8.44 9.09 0.74
N LEU A 13 -7.57 8.10 0.62
CA LEU A 13 -7.39 7.11 1.68
C LEU A 13 -6.82 7.76 2.93
N VAL A 14 -5.83 8.63 2.77
CA VAL A 14 -5.24 9.38 3.88
C VAL A 14 -6.28 10.28 4.55
N GLU A 15 -7.08 10.99 3.74
CA GLU A 15 -8.14 11.87 4.27
C GLU A 15 -9.19 11.08 5.05
N LYS A 16 -9.59 9.92 4.56
CA LYS A 16 -10.51 9.03 5.27
C LYS A 16 -9.95 8.62 6.62
N LEU A 17 -8.66 8.30 6.65
CA LEU A 17 -8.00 7.89 7.88
C LEU A 17 -7.92 9.05 8.87
N LYS A 18 -7.70 10.27 8.39
CA LYS A 18 -7.61 11.47 9.22
C LYS A 18 -8.95 11.98 9.72
N LYS A 19 -10.05 11.63 9.08
CA LYS A 19 -11.39 12.14 9.43
C LYS A 19 -11.82 11.77 10.83
N SER A 20 -11.35 10.67 11.36
CA SER A 20 -11.70 10.24 12.70
C SER A 20 -10.52 10.46 13.64
N ASP A 21 -10.77 11.08 14.80
CA ASP A 21 -9.79 11.19 15.86
C ASP A 21 -9.80 9.95 16.76
N ASP A 22 -10.75 9.04 16.54
CA ASP A 22 -10.90 7.84 17.32
C ASP A 22 -9.93 6.75 16.81
N PRO A 23 -8.91 6.37 17.60
CA PRO A 23 -7.95 5.33 17.19
C PRO A 23 -8.62 3.99 16.85
N LYS A 24 -9.71 3.67 17.53
CA LYS A 24 -10.44 2.43 17.29
C LYS A 24 -11.04 2.39 15.89
N ARG A 25 -11.60 3.50 15.43
CA ARG A 25 -12.18 3.61 14.10
C ARG A 25 -11.11 3.52 13.01
N LYS A 26 -9.96 4.14 13.24
CA LYS A 26 -8.81 4.05 12.34
C LYS A 26 -8.33 2.61 12.22
N TYR A 27 -8.22 1.93 13.35
CA TYR A 27 -7.82 0.52 13.41
C TYR A 27 -8.82 -0.37 12.64
N GLU A 28 -10.10 -0.19 12.88
CA GLU A 28 -11.17 -0.93 12.20
C GLU A 28 -11.14 -0.72 10.69
N TYR A 29 -10.87 0.50 10.26
CA TYR A 29 -10.76 0.83 8.84
C TYR A 29 -9.60 0.08 8.19
N ILE A 30 -8.44 0.08 8.84
CA ILE A 30 -7.26 -0.63 8.35
C ILE A 30 -7.54 -2.14 8.26
N LEU A 31 -8.16 -2.71 9.28
CA LEU A 31 -8.54 -4.14 9.24
C LEU A 31 -9.50 -4.45 8.10
N TRP A 32 -10.44 -3.55 7.87
CA TRP A 32 -11.41 -3.69 6.78
C TRP A 32 -10.72 -3.69 5.41
N LEU A 33 -9.76 -2.79 5.21
CA LEU A 33 -8.98 -2.75 3.98
C LEU A 33 -8.22 -4.07 3.76
N GLY A 34 -7.65 -4.62 4.83
CA GLY A 34 -6.92 -5.87 4.76
C GLY A 34 -7.77 -7.03 4.26
N LYS A 35 -9.05 -7.06 4.64
CA LYS A 35 -9.97 -8.09 4.18
C LYS A 35 -10.24 -8.02 2.68
N LYS A 36 -10.04 -6.85 2.09
CA LYS A 36 -10.22 -6.64 0.65
C LYS A 36 -8.98 -6.94 -0.16
N LEU A 37 -7.84 -7.14 0.50
CA LEU A 37 -6.60 -7.44 -0.21
C LEU A 37 -6.71 -8.79 -0.88
N LYS A 38 -6.48 -8.81 -2.19
CA LYS A 38 -6.52 -10.03 -2.97
C LYS A 38 -5.39 -10.97 -2.56
N GLU A 39 -5.71 -12.26 -2.45
CA GLU A 39 -4.69 -13.27 -2.20
C GLU A 39 -3.73 -13.33 -3.38
N PRO A 40 -2.42 -13.22 -3.14
CA PRO A 40 -1.44 -13.28 -4.22
C PRO A 40 -1.20 -14.72 -4.67
N ASP A 41 -0.62 -14.85 -5.87
CA ASP A 41 -0.16 -16.14 -6.36
C ASP A 41 1.00 -16.65 -5.51
N ASN A 42 1.16 -17.98 -5.45
CA ASN A 42 2.21 -18.60 -4.65
C ASN A 42 3.64 -18.19 -5.06
N VAL A 43 3.80 -17.67 -6.25
CA VAL A 43 5.11 -17.21 -6.74
C VAL A 43 5.67 -16.03 -5.93
N ILE A 44 4.81 -15.36 -5.15
CA ILE A 44 5.24 -14.25 -4.29
C ILE A 44 6.14 -14.74 -3.14
N PHE A 45 5.95 -15.97 -2.68
CA PHE A 45 6.60 -16.50 -1.49
C PHE A 45 8.05 -16.93 -1.76
N VAL A 46 8.88 -15.97 -2.13
CA VAL A 46 10.32 -16.16 -2.33
C VAL A 46 11.06 -15.09 -1.52
N GLU A 47 12.30 -15.40 -1.16
CA GLU A 47 13.11 -14.52 -0.32
C GLU A 47 13.26 -13.11 -0.88
N GLU A 48 13.34 -12.99 -2.20
CA GLU A 48 13.48 -11.69 -2.89
C GLU A 48 12.32 -10.75 -2.60
N ASN A 49 11.13 -11.29 -2.39
CA ASN A 49 9.92 -10.51 -2.14
C ASN A 49 9.64 -10.30 -0.65
N LYS A 50 10.43 -10.91 0.21
CA LYS A 50 10.22 -10.80 1.65
C LYS A 50 10.71 -9.45 2.18
N VAL A 51 9.85 -8.76 2.92
CA VAL A 51 10.21 -7.50 3.57
C VAL A 51 11.00 -7.83 4.82
N LYS A 52 12.27 -7.41 4.86
CA LYS A 52 13.16 -7.68 5.99
C LYS A 52 12.91 -6.70 7.12
N GLY A 53 13.16 -7.14 8.34
CA GLY A 53 13.00 -6.31 9.51
C GLY A 53 11.59 -6.27 10.10
N CYS A 54 10.64 -6.97 9.48
CA CYS A 54 9.29 -7.11 10.02
C CYS A 54 9.21 -8.32 10.92
N VAL A 55 8.53 -8.17 12.05
CA VAL A 55 8.25 -9.30 12.96
C VAL A 55 7.29 -10.28 12.29
N SER A 56 6.32 -9.75 11.55
CA SER A 56 5.39 -10.57 10.77
C SER A 56 6.03 -11.01 9.46
N GLU A 57 5.52 -12.10 8.88
CA GLU A 57 5.88 -12.46 7.52
C GLU A 57 5.17 -11.52 6.55
N VAL A 58 5.96 -10.79 5.78
CA VAL A 58 5.44 -9.84 4.79
C VAL A 58 6.14 -10.07 3.46
N PHE A 59 5.36 -10.26 2.41
CA PHE A 59 5.85 -10.40 1.04
C PHE A 59 5.20 -9.34 0.17
N VAL A 60 6.00 -8.70 -0.67
CA VAL A 60 5.54 -7.66 -1.60
C VAL A 60 6.19 -7.88 -2.96
N LYS A 61 5.40 -7.76 -4.00
CA LYS A 61 5.89 -7.87 -5.37
C LYS A 61 5.22 -6.82 -6.24
N ALA A 62 6.00 -6.18 -7.09
CA ALA A 62 5.47 -5.25 -8.09
C ALA A 62 5.69 -5.82 -9.49
N ASN A 63 4.66 -5.69 -10.32
CA ASN A 63 4.72 -6.07 -11.73
C ASN A 63 4.47 -4.82 -12.58
N ILE A 64 5.16 -4.72 -13.71
CA ILE A 64 4.96 -3.62 -14.65
C ILE A 64 4.13 -4.12 -15.82
N LYS A 65 3.03 -3.40 -16.11
CA LYS A 65 2.17 -3.68 -17.24
C LYS A 65 1.78 -2.35 -17.89
N GLY A 66 2.14 -2.19 -19.18
CA GLY A 66 1.83 -0.95 -19.87
C GLY A 66 2.46 0.28 -19.21
N GLY A 67 3.65 0.13 -18.65
CA GLY A 67 4.36 1.21 -17.97
C GLY A 67 3.85 1.54 -16.57
N LYS A 68 2.85 0.81 -16.09
CA LYS A 68 2.25 1.04 -14.77
C LYS A 68 2.59 -0.10 -13.82
N LEU A 69 2.73 0.23 -12.53
CA LEU A 69 3.01 -0.74 -11.48
C LEU A 69 1.73 -1.33 -10.93
N PHE A 70 1.74 -2.64 -10.74
CA PHE A 70 0.67 -3.38 -10.08
C PHE A 70 1.30 -4.17 -8.94
N TRP A 71 0.80 -3.94 -7.74
CA TRP A 71 1.38 -4.48 -6.52
C TRP A 71 0.58 -5.66 -6.00
N GLU A 72 1.28 -6.65 -5.50
CA GLU A 72 0.71 -7.76 -4.75
C GLU A 72 1.38 -7.80 -3.38
N GLY A 73 0.63 -8.21 -2.38
CA GLY A 73 1.18 -8.27 -1.04
C GLY A 73 0.52 -9.33 -0.19
N TYR A 74 1.27 -9.80 0.78
CA TYR A 74 0.81 -10.78 1.76
C TYR A 74 1.38 -10.44 3.12
N SER A 75 0.59 -10.67 4.16
CA SER A 75 1.06 -10.67 5.53
C SER A 75 0.26 -11.67 6.35
N ASP A 76 0.92 -12.32 7.30
CA ASP A 76 0.25 -13.20 8.26
C ASP A 76 -0.37 -12.45 9.44
N ALA A 77 -0.08 -11.15 9.56
CA ALA A 77 -0.63 -10.30 10.62
C ALA A 77 -1.72 -9.39 10.06
N LEU A 78 -2.86 -9.34 10.74
CA LEU A 78 -4.05 -8.63 10.26
C LEU A 78 -3.83 -7.14 10.06
N ILE A 79 -3.17 -6.48 11.00
CA ILE A 79 -2.95 -5.03 10.89
C ILE A 79 -1.95 -4.70 9.78
N THR A 80 -0.90 -5.51 9.63
CA THR A 80 0.09 -5.34 8.57
C THR A 80 -0.56 -5.58 7.21
N LYS A 81 -1.44 -6.59 7.12
CA LYS A 81 -2.21 -6.86 5.90
C LYS A 81 -3.06 -5.66 5.52
N GLY A 82 -3.67 -5.00 6.50
CA GLY A 82 -4.45 -3.79 6.27
C GLY A 82 -3.61 -2.62 5.78
N LEU A 83 -2.42 -2.44 6.34
CA LEU A 83 -1.50 -1.41 5.90
C LEU A 83 -1.00 -1.67 4.47
N LEU A 84 -0.73 -2.93 4.13
CA LEU A 84 -0.39 -3.31 2.76
C LEU A 84 -1.53 -2.99 1.81
N ALA A 85 -2.76 -3.33 2.19
CA ALA A 85 -3.93 -3.04 1.37
C ALA A 85 -4.09 -1.54 1.13
N PHE A 86 -3.85 -0.74 2.16
CA PHE A 86 -3.87 0.72 2.08
C PHE A 86 -2.87 1.22 1.03
N LEU A 87 -1.61 0.78 1.14
CA LEU A 87 -0.55 1.20 0.23
C LEU A 87 -0.80 0.71 -1.20
N ILE A 88 -1.19 -0.55 -1.36
CA ILE A 88 -1.45 -1.13 -2.67
C ILE A 88 -2.60 -0.39 -3.37
N THR A 89 -3.68 -0.11 -2.64
CA THR A 89 -4.81 0.63 -3.21
C THR A 89 -4.40 2.01 -3.67
N GLY A 90 -3.53 2.68 -2.91
CA GLY A 90 -3.07 4.03 -3.25
C GLY A 90 -2.01 4.07 -4.34
N LEU A 91 -1.20 3.02 -4.48
CA LEU A 91 -0.06 3.02 -5.39
C LEU A 91 -0.29 2.25 -6.68
N ASN A 92 -1.34 1.42 -6.76
CA ASN A 92 -1.62 0.66 -7.98
C ASN A 92 -1.88 1.58 -9.16
N GLU A 93 -1.40 1.13 -10.32
CA GLU A 93 -1.53 1.81 -11.62
C GLU A 93 -0.72 3.10 -11.75
N LEU A 94 0.14 3.41 -10.79
CA LEU A 94 1.10 4.51 -10.93
C LEU A 94 2.30 4.04 -11.73
N THR A 95 2.96 4.98 -12.42
CA THR A 95 4.24 4.72 -13.07
C THR A 95 5.36 4.70 -12.02
N PRO A 96 6.52 4.08 -12.33
CA PRO A 96 7.65 4.14 -11.39
C PRO A 96 8.05 5.57 -11.03
N ASN A 97 8.02 6.49 -11.98
CA ASN A 97 8.36 7.89 -11.71
C ASN A 97 7.39 8.54 -10.74
N GLU A 98 6.10 8.23 -10.86
CA GLU A 98 5.09 8.76 -9.96
C GLU A 98 5.29 8.26 -8.52
N VAL A 99 5.63 6.98 -8.37
CA VAL A 99 5.92 6.40 -7.05
C VAL A 99 7.13 7.07 -6.42
N VAL A 100 8.19 7.28 -7.19
CA VAL A 100 9.41 7.95 -6.70
C VAL A 100 9.08 9.37 -6.22
N LYS A 101 8.23 10.09 -6.93
CA LYS A 101 7.82 11.44 -6.52
C LYS A 101 7.06 11.45 -5.21
N ILE A 102 6.21 10.45 -4.98
CA ILE A 102 5.49 10.31 -3.71
C ILE A 102 6.47 10.08 -2.57
N ASP A 103 7.44 9.19 -2.77
CA ASP A 103 8.47 8.89 -1.79
C ASP A 103 9.25 10.14 -1.39
N LYS A 104 9.63 10.96 -2.35
CA LYS A 104 10.32 12.23 -2.09
C LYS A 104 9.45 13.19 -1.27
N LYS A 105 8.17 13.29 -1.57
CA LYS A 105 7.24 14.13 -0.80
C LYS A 105 7.11 13.66 0.63
N LEU A 106 7.00 12.35 0.84
CA LEU A 106 6.91 11.78 2.19
C LEU A 106 8.18 12.02 2.98
N SER A 107 9.34 11.92 2.34
CA SER A 107 10.64 12.20 2.99
C SER A 107 10.71 13.65 3.45
N LEU A 108 10.21 14.60 2.67
CA LEU A 108 10.18 16.01 3.03
C LEU A 108 9.26 16.30 4.21
N ILE A 109 8.16 15.57 4.32
CA ILE A 109 7.19 15.74 5.41
C ILE A 109 7.75 15.24 6.74
N HIS A 110 8.62 14.24 6.71
CA HIS A 110 9.20 13.66 7.93
C HIS A 110 10.47 14.35 8.41
N ILE A 111 10.96 15.31 7.66
CA ILE A 111 12.07 16.15 8.06
C ILE A 111 11.53 17.38 8.74
#